data_8214ad435d232cb4e895bb84af0e00f0
#
_entry.id   8214ad435d232cb4e895bb84af0e00f0
#
_cell.length_a   1.000
_cell.length_b   1.000
_cell.length_c   1.000
_cell.angle_alpha   90.00
_cell.angle_beta   90.00
_cell.angle_gamma   90.00
#
_symmetry.space_group_name_H-M   'P 1'
#
loop_
_entity.id
_entity.type
_entity.pdbx_description
1 polymer ?
#
loop_
_entity_poly.entity_id
_entity_poly.type
_entity_poly.pdbx_seq_one_letter_code
_entity_poly.pdbx_strand_id
1 'polypeptide(L)'
;MPPSPQVLVVGAGPAGLALAAELAGFGVSCHVVDKRTGRSRLSRACTVEPRTLELLDMRGRVGDLLAWGRECPHPPLGNEDGYLDYGLLDTGFPFSLSLPQARTEDALQAAAEKAGAVLLPGTEMTGLSQDADGVDVELTGPEGPMTVRAAYVVGCDGVNSTVRDALGVRFDGWNYDQSLMMADARLSAPPGPAEYARITRRGMAALFPFRDGTYRVIVLDREKFTVPADEPLTLQDLGESCAAILGLDVGLRDPLWLSRFRSSQRHAKKYRVGRVLLAGDAAHTHIPSGGQGLQTGIQDAFNLGWKLRAVLDGWAPDGLLDTYEAERYPIAAETLRKTDLSFRFETSDSLPARLLRKAAMWSMRIKPVHRLNVMHLSGLALRYPAARRERWTGLRVPDRPLVAAPGEPGRLYELFRDGGFVLTGTAALPPAATGWESRLRAGRVAEPLGSGWPAFVLARPDGHVAWAGAEPGRGLTRALRQWCGEPRPSAG
;
A
#
# COMPACT_ATOMS: atom_id res chain seq x y z
N MET A 1 1.65 -33.07 -0.31
CA MET A 1 2.05 -31.65 -0.18
C MET A 1 2.40 -31.07 -1.53
N PRO A 2 2.08 -29.81 -1.81
CA PRO A 2 2.63 -29.13 -2.96
C PRO A 2 4.17 -29.08 -2.87
N PRO A 3 4.90 -28.95 -4.00
CA PRO A 3 6.36 -28.86 -4.00
C PRO A 3 6.82 -27.64 -3.19
N SER A 4 8.05 -27.72 -2.65
CA SER A 4 8.64 -26.61 -1.87
C SER A 4 8.61 -25.29 -2.66
N PRO A 5 8.12 -24.19 -2.07
CA PRO A 5 8.04 -22.91 -2.76
C PRO A 5 9.43 -22.25 -2.86
N GLN A 6 9.62 -21.40 -3.86
CA GLN A 6 10.76 -20.48 -3.89
C GLN A 6 10.61 -19.38 -2.83
N VAL A 7 9.38 -18.89 -2.63
CA VAL A 7 9.07 -17.89 -1.59
C VAL A 7 7.91 -18.36 -0.73
N LEU A 8 8.10 -18.35 0.58
CA LEU A 8 7.03 -18.52 1.56
C LEU A 8 6.64 -17.16 2.13
N VAL A 9 5.38 -16.79 1.98
CA VAL A 9 4.79 -15.58 2.58
C VAL A 9 4.01 -15.99 3.82
N VAL A 10 4.33 -15.40 4.96
CA VAL A 10 3.64 -15.63 6.23
C VAL A 10 2.67 -14.49 6.48
N GLY A 11 1.38 -14.78 6.42
CA GLY A 11 0.28 -13.83 6.57
C GLY A 11 -0.45 -13.52 5.27
N ALA A 12 -1.76 -13.84 5.21
CA ALA A 12 -2.67 -13.56 4.10
C ALA A 12 -3.48 -12.26 4.32
N GLY A 13 -2.83 -11.21 4.84
CA GLY A 13 -3.35 -9.84 4.83
C GLY A 13 -3.07 -9.13 3.50
N PRO A 14 -3.48 -7.84 3.35
CA PRO A 14 -3.33 -7.11 2.09
C PRO A 14 -1.91 -7.10 1.53
N ALA A 15 -0.88 -6.91 2.38
CA ALA A 15 0.52 -6.90 1.95
C ALA A 15 0.99 -8.29 1.46
N GLY A 16 0.66 -9.35 2.20
CA GLY A 16 1.03 -10.72 1.83
C GLY A 16 0.34 -11.20 0.57
N LEU A 17 -0.96 -10.91 0.41
CA LEU A 17 -1.72 -11.26 -0.79
C LEU A 17 -1.25 -10.47 -2.01
N ALA A 18 -0.93 -9.18 -1.86
CA ALA A 18 -0.36 -8.36 -2.93
C ALA A 18 1.00 -8.92 -3.37
N LEU A 19 1.86 -9.29 -2.40
CA LEU A 19 3.15 -9.91 -2.70
C LEU A 19 3.02 -11.26 -3.40
N ALA A 20 2.11 -12.11 -2.93
CA ALA A 20 1.84 -13.40 -3.56
C ALA A 20 1.33 -13.24 -5.00
N ALA A 21 0.43 -12.28 -5.23
CA ALA A 21 -0.05 -11.96 -6.56
C ALA A 21 1.07 -11.45 -7.49
N GLU A 22 2.00 -10.65 -6.98
CA GLU A 22 3.18 -10.18 -7.73
C GLU A 22 4.11 -11.36 -8.07
N LEU A 23 4.52 -12.13 -7.07
CA LEU A 23 5.45 -13.25 -7.24
C LEU A 23 4.90 -14.31 -8.19
N ALA A 24 3.69 -14.81 -7.94
CA ALA A 24 3.06 -15.80 -8.79
C ALA A 24 2.79 -15.25 -10.21
N GLY A 25 2.39 -13.99 -10.33
CA GLY A 25 2.22 -13.32 -11.62
C GLY A 25 3.52 -13.21 -12.43
N PHE A 26 4.66 -13.31 -11.77
CA PHE A 26 5.99 -13.36 -12.41
C PHE A 26 6.51 -14.80 -12.60
N GLY A 27 5.72 -15.80 -12.27
CA GLY A 27 6.10 -17.22 -12.39
C GLY A 27 6.96 -17.75 -11.25
N VAL A 28 7.10 -17.00 -10.13
CA VAL A 28 7.79 -17.45 -8.93
C VAL A 28 6.86 -18.37 -8.13
N SER A 29 7.30 -19.58 -7.79
CA SER A 29 6.56 -20.51 -6.92
C SER A 29 6.41 -19.89 -5.53
N CYS A 30 5.17 -19.57 -5.15
CA CYS A 30 4.84 -18.85 -3.92
C CYS A 30 3.75 -19.58 -3.13
N HIS A 31 4.03 -19.86 -1.86
CA HIS A 31 3.02 -20.29 -0.90
C HIS A 31 2.74 -19.20 0.11
N VAL A 32 1.47 -19.11 0.53
CA VAL A 32 1.02 -18.17 1.56
C VAL A 32 0.43 -18.98 2.71
N VAL A 33 0.96 -18.84 3.91
CA VAL A 33 0.41 -19.43 5.13
C VAL A 33 -0.28 -18.35 5.97
N ASP A 34 -1.42 -18.67 6.56
CA ASP A 34 -2.09 -17.81 7.53
C ASP A 34 -2.72 -18.67 8.63
N LYS A 35 -2.50 -18.32 9.88
CA LYS A 35 -3.07 -19.03 11.03
C LYS A 35 -4.60 -18.98 11.09
N ARG A 36 -5.22 -17.99 10.46
CA ARG A 36 -6.66 -17.91 10.33
C ARG A 36 -7.15 -18.93 9.29
N THR A 37 -8.25 -19.58 9.61
CA THR A 37 -8.92 -20.50 8.69
C THR A 37 -9.79 -19.80 7.64
N GLY A 38 -10.02 -18.49 7.80
CA GLY A 38 -10.85 -17.67 6.92
C GLY A 38 -10.58 -16.19 7.09
N ARG A 39 -11.34 -15.38 6.36
CA ARG A 39 -11.25 -13.91 6.41
C ARG A 39 -11.58 -13.36 7.79
N SER A 40 -10.85 -12.34 8.18
CA SER A 40 -11.23 -11.55 9.36
C SER A 40 -12.57 -10.84 9.11
N ARG A 41 -13.49 -10.96 10.06
CA ARG A 41 -14.72 -10.15 10.05
C ARG A 41 -14.43 -8.68 10.38
N LEU A 42 -13.29 -8.41 11.06
CA LEU A 42 -12.85 -7.06 11.41
C LEU A 42 -12.08 -6.47 10.21
N SER A 43 -12.76 -5.65 9.45
CA SER A 43 -12.19 -4.94 8.30
C SER A 43 -11.72 -3.56 8.75
N ARG A 44 -10.40 -3.34 8.92
CA ARG A 44 -9.88 -2.08 9.49
C ARG A 44 -9.78 -0.95 8.47
N ALA A 45 -9.14 -1.18 7.33
CA ALA A 45 -9.07 -0.19 6.27
C ALA A 45 -10.41 -0.06 5.54
N CYS A 46 -10.69 1.15 5.04
CA CYS A 46 -11.94 1.46 4.34
C CYS A 46 -11.73 2.28 3.07
N THR A 47 -10.48 2.59 2.72
CA THR A 47 -10.17 3.34 1.49
C THR A 47 -8.97 2.74 0.77
N VAL A 48 -8.97 2.85 -0.55
CA VAL A 48 -7.83 2.56 -1.43
C VAL A 48 -7.49 3.85 -2.18
N GLU A 49 -6.24 4.30 -2.00
CA GLU A 49 -5.79 5.59 -2.50
C GLU A 49 -5.23 5.51 -3.93
N PRO A 50 -5.17 6.62 -4.68
CA PRO A 50 -4.77 6.66 -6.08
C PRO A 50 -3.48 5.90 -6.40
N ARG A 51 -2.42 6.05 -5.61
CA ARG A 51 -1.17 5.33 -5.91
C ARG A 51 -1.32 3.83 -5.85
N THR A 52 -2.11 3.31 -4.92
CA THR A 52 -2.39 1.88 -4.84
C THR A 52 -3.24 1.40 -6.02
N LEU A 53 -4.23 2.20 -6.43
CA LEU A 53 -5.02 1.90 -7.64
C LEU A 53 -4.15 1.86 -8.89
N GLU A 54 -3.20 2.80 -9.05
CA GLU A 54 -2.23 2.80 -10.15
C GLU A 54 -1.36 1.53 -10.18
N LEU A 55 -0.83 1.11 -9.03
CA LEU A 55 -0.03 -0.11 -8.93
C LEU A 55 -0.82 -1.33 -9.37
N LEU A 56 -2.09 -1.43 -8.94
CA LEU A 56 -2.99 -2.51 -9.35
C LEU A 56 -3.37 -2.41 -10.82
N ASP A 57 -3.56 -1.21 -11.37
CA ASP A 57 -3.82 -0.99 -12.79
C ASP A 57 -2.64 -1.39 -13.68
N MET A 58 -1.41 -1.12 -13.26
CA MET A 58 -0.20 -1.60 -13.94
C MET A 58 -0.17 -3.12 -14.12
N ARG A 59 -0.88 -3.87 -13.28
CA ARG A 59 -1.04 -5.34 -13.35
C ARG A 59 -2.38 -5.78 -13.94
N GLY A 60 -3.24 -4.82 -14.33
CA GLY A 60 -4.59 -5.13 -14.82
C GLY A 60 -5.52 -5.71 -13.76
N ARG A 61 -5.28 -5.37 -12.47
CA ARG A 61 -6.00 -5.93 -11.31
C ARG A 61 -6.90 -4.93 -10.59
N VAL A 62 -7.07 -3.73 -11.16
CA VAL A 62 -7.87 -2.67 -10.52
C VAL A 62 -9.38 -2.84 -10.72
N GLY A 63 -9.79 -3.57 -11.77
CA GLY A 63 -11.19 -3.65 -12.21
C GLY A 63 -12.16 -4.12 -11.12
N ASP A 64 -11.80 -5.18 -10.39
CA ASP A 64 -12.63 -5.75 -9.33
C ASP A 64 -12.81 -4.74 -8.17
N LEU A 65 -11.76 -3.98 -7.82
CA LEU A 65 -11.86 -2.97 -6.78
C LEU A 65 -12.81 -1.84 -7.21
N LEU A 66 -12.69 -1.37 -8.44
CA LEU A 66 -13.57 -0.32 -9.00
C LEU A 66 -15.04 -0.79 -9.09
N ALA A 67 -15.25 -2.07 -9.40
CA ALA A 67 -16.58 -2.66 -9.44
C ALA A 67 -17.27 -2.68 -8.06
N TRP A 68 -16.53 -2.89 -6.99
CA TRP A 68 -17.05 -2.98 -5.61
C TRP A 68 -16.93 -1.68 -4.81
N GLY A 69 -15.97 -0.82 -5.17
CA GLY A 69 -15.70 0.41 -4.45
C GLY A 69 -16.64 1.55 -4.84
N ARG A 70 -16.66 2.56 -3.99
CA ARG A 70 -17.34 3.82 -4.23
C ARG A 70 -16.31 4.94 -4.36
N GLU A 71 -16.32 5.63 -5.47
CA GLU A 71 -15.42 6.75 -5.72
C GLU A 71 -15.79 7.96 -4.85
N CYS A 72 -14.79 8.55 -4.21
CA CYS A 72 -14.90 9.80 -3.48
C CYS A 72 -13.85 10.80 -4.00
N PRO A 73 -14.22 11.67 -4.95
CA PRO A 73 -13.29 12.67 -5.50
C PRO A 73 -13.00 13.82 -4.54
N HIS A 74 -13.84 13.98 -3.50
CA HIS A 74 -13.75 15.08 -2.53
C HIS A 74 -13.85 14.56 -1.09
N PRO A 75 -12.85 13.79 -0.57
CA PRO A 75 -12.87 13.35 0.82
C PRO A 75 -12.92 14.54 1.80
N PRO A 76 -13.73 14.42 2.89
CA PRO A 76 -13.91 15.52 3.83
C PRO A 76 -12.67 15.75 4.69
N LEU A 77 -12.41 16.99 5.06
CA LEU A 77 -11.34 17.39 5.98
C LEU A 77 -11.79 17.48 7.46
N GLY A 78 -13.04 17.11 7.75
CA GLY A 78 -13.58 17.13 9.12
C GLY A 78 -14.10 18.50 9.59
N ASN A 79 -14.32 19.45 8.68
CA ASN A 79 -15.09 20.67 8.90
C ASN A 79 -16.20 20.79 7.84
N GLU A 80 -17.22 21.62 8.10
CA GLU A 80 -18.45 21.65 7.31
C GLU A 80 -18.24 21.91 5.80
N ASP A 81 -17.21 22.70 5.42
CA ASP A 81 -16.96 23.11 4.04
C ASP A 81 -15.61 22.63 3.47
N GLY A 82 -14.82 21.88 4.25
CA GLY A 82 -13.47 21.50 3.84
C GLY A 82 -13.42 20.11 3.23
N TYR A 83 -12.84 20.01 2.05
CA TYR A 83 -12.58 18.75 1.37
C TYR A 83 -11.22 18.76 0.68
N LEU A 84 -10.75 17.56 0.35
CA LEU A 84 -9.57 17.34 -0.50
C LEU A 84 -10.03 17.23 -1.95
N ASP A 85 -9.53 18.07 -2.83
CA ASP A 85 -9.85 18.02 -4.26
C ASP A 85 -8.87 17.10 -4.99
N TYR A 86 -9.27 15.87 -5.19
CA TYR A 86 -8.46 14.89 -5.92
C TYR A 86 -8.40 15.16 -7.44
N GLY A 87 -9.29 16.03 -7.96
CA GLY A 87 -9.21 16.52 -9.34
C GLY A 87 -7.93 17.32 -9.64
N LEU A 88 -7.17 17.74 -8.60
CA LEU A 88 -5.86 18.38 -8.74
C LEU A 88 -4.72 17.39 -9.06
N LEU A 89 -4.98 16.08 -8.99
CA LEU A 89 -3.99 15.03 -9.20
C LEU A 89 -3.81 14.68 -10.69
N ASP A 90 -2.58 14.42 -11.07
CA ASP A 90 -2.24 13.88 -12.39
C ASP A 90 -2.26 12.34 -12.33
N THR A 91 -3.45 11.75 -12.46
CA THR A 91 -3.67 10.31 -12.37
C THR A 91 -4.98 9.91 -13.08
N GLY A 92 -5.08 8.64 -13.50
CA GLY A 92 -6.31 8.05 -13.98
C GLY A 92 -7.35 7.78 -12.88
N PHE A 93 -6.96 7.95 -11.58
CA PHE A 93 -7.79 7.70 -10.41
C PHE A 93 -7.87 8.95 -9.50
N PRO A 94 -8.55 10.04 -9.95
CA PRO A 94 -8.63 11.27 -9.18
C PRO A 94 -9.66 11.20 -8.05
N PHE A 95 -9.60 10.15 -7.22
CA PHE A 95 -10.51 9.89 -6.10
C PHE A 95 -9.89 8.94 -5.08
N SER A 96 -10.35 9.00 -3.84
CA SER A 96 -10.21 7.91 -2.87
C SER A 96 -11.32 6.89 -3.14
N LEU A 97 -11.02 5.60 -3.13
CA LEU A 97 -11.99 4.54 -3.35
C LEU A 97 -12.44 3.97 -2.00
N SER A 98 -13.66 4.27 -1.56
CA SER A 98 -14.27 3.70 -0.35
C SER A 98 -14.62 2.24 -0.57
N LEU A 99 -13.94 1.35 0.16
CA LEU A 99 -14.03 -0.10 0.01
C LEU A 99 -13.67 -0.80 1.32
N PRO A 100 -14.49 -1.75 1.84
CA PRO A 100 -14.06 -2.55 2.99
C PRO A 100 -12.78 -3.31 2.67
N GLN A 101 -11.83 -3.36 3.61
CA GLN A 101 -10.56 -4.10 3.46
C GLN A 101 -10.78 -5.53 2.99
N ALA A 102 -11.81 -6.21 3.49
CA ALA A 102 -12.13 -7.58 3.10
C ALA A 102 -12.30 -7.73 1.57
N ARG A 103 -12.90 -6.73 0.89
CA ARG A 103 -13.04 -6.73 -0.57
C ARG A 103 -11.70 -6.53 -1.29
N THR A 104 -10.83 -5.69 -0.73
CA THR A 104 -9.46 -5.56 -1.26
C THR A 104 -8.69 -6.88 -1.11
N GLU A 105 -8.83 -7.54 0.04
CA GLU A 105 -8.22 -8.87 0.25
C GLU A 105 -8.79 -9.92 -0.70
N ASP A 106 -10.12 -9.94 -0.93
CA ASP A 106 -10.75 -10.87 -1.86
C ASP A 106 -10.19 -10.72 -3.28
N ALA A 107 -10.07 -9.48 -3.78
CA ALA A 107 -9.51 -9.20 -5.10
C ALA A 107 -8.04 -9.61 -5.21
N LEU A 108 -7.23 -9.30 -4.18
CA LEU A 108 -5.81 -9.67 -4.15
C LEU A 108 -5.62 -11.19 -4.05
N GLN A 109 -6.45 -11.89 -3.26
CA GLN A 109 -6.41 -13.34 -3.17
C GLN A 109 -6.78 -13.98 -4.50
N ALA A 110 -7.89 -13.57 -5.12
CA ALA A 110 -8.30 -14.09 -6.42
C ALA A 110 -7.20 -13.89 -7.48
N ALA A 111 -6.53 -12.72 -7.45
CA ALA A 111 -5.39 -12.46 -8.33
C ALA A 111 -4.20 -13.38 -8.04
N ALA A 112 -3.87 -13.64 -6.77
CA ALA A 112 -2.77 -14.52 -6.37
C ALA A 112 -3.04 -15.99 -6.77
N GLU A 113 -4.25 -16.49 -6.48
CA GLU A 113 -4.68 -17.86 -6.83
C GLU A 113 -4.73 -18.07 -8.35
N LYS A 114 -5.30 -17.10 -9.09
CA LYS A 114 -5.33 -17.11 -10.55
C LYS A 114 -3.93 -17.15 -11.17
N ALA A 115 -2.97 -16.51 -10.52
CA ALA A 115 -1.56 -16.50 -10.94
C ALA A 115 -0.80 -17.79 -10.52
N GLY A 116 -1.39 -18.65 -9.70
CA GLY A 116 -0.81 -19.94 -9.28
C GLY A 116 -0.17 -19.92 -7.88
N ALA A 117 -0.42 -18.90 -7.05
CA ALA A 117 -0.02 -18.95 -5.64
C ALA A 117 -0.83 -20.00 -4.88
N VAL A 118 -0.19 -20.72 -3.97
CA VAL A 118 -0.84 -21.73 -3.11
C VAL A 118 -1.12 -21.09 -1.75
N LEU A 119 -2.39 -21.00 -1.38
CA LEU A 119 -2.81 -20.50 -0.07
C LEU A 119 -3.08 -21.67 0.88
N LEU A 120 -2.53 -21.58 2.09
CA LEU A 120 -2.64 -22.58 3.16
C LEU A 120 -3.26 -21.94 4.42
N PRO A 121 -4.59 -21.72 4.44
CA PRO A 121 -5.27 -21.18 5.60
C PRO A 121 -5.26 -22.18 6.76
N GLY A 122 -5.34 -21.68 8.01
CA GLY A 122 -5.25 -22.50 9.21
C GLY A 122 -3.84 -23.05 9.46
N THR A 123 -2.82 -22.47 8.83
CA THR A 123 -1.42 -22.88 8.96
C THR A 123 -0.62 -21.78 9.63
N GLU A 124 -0.11 -22.06 10.83
CA GLU A 124 0.65 -21.13 11.66
C GLU A 124 2.14 -21.42 11.59
N MET A 125 2.95 -20.38 11.42
CA MET A 125 4.40 -20.47 11.57
C MET A 125 4.75 -20.49 13.06
N THR A 126 5.53 -21.48 13.48
CA THR A 126 5.98 -21.67 14.86
C THR A 126 7.47 -21.42 15.06
N GLY A 127 8.28 -21.54 14.00
CA GLY A 127 9.71 -21.32 14.05
C GLY A 127 10.32 -21.19 12.66
N LEU A 128 11.57 -20.68 12.62
CA LEU A 128 12.39 -20.68 11.41
C LEU A 128 13.87 -20.78 11.72
N SER A 129 14.63 -21.37 10.81
CA SER A 129 16.07 -21.31 10.76
C SER A 129 16.53 -21.07 9.33
N GLN A 130 17.67 -20.44 9.13
CA GLN A 130 18.19 -20.13 7.79
C GLN A 130 19.67 -20.46 7.67
N ASP A 131 20.07 -20.81 6.45
CA ASP A 131 21.47 -20.99 6.05
C ASP A 131 21.79 -20.18 4.77
N ALA A 132 22.92 -20.46 4.12
CA ALA A 132 23.33 -19.76 2.90
C ALA A 132 22.38 -20.01 1.71
N ASP A 133 21.66 -21.15 1.68
CA ASP A 133 20.90 -21.63 0.53
C ASP A 133 19.38 -21.46 0.70
N GLY A 134 18.86 -21.34 1.93
CA GLY A 134 17.43 -21.25 2.16
C GLY A 134 17.02 -21.02 3.59
N VAL A 135 15.73 -21.13 3.83
CA VAL A 135 15.08 -21.00 5.13
C VAL A 135 14.20 -22.22 5.37
N ASP A 136 14.44 -22.92 6.47
CA ASP A 136 13.54 -23.96 6.98
C ASP A 136 12.53 -23.32 7.91
N VAL A 137 11.26 -23.50 7.63
CA VAL A 137 10.15 -22.91 8.36
C VAL A 137 9.32 -24.02 9.00
N GLU A 138 9.18 -23.96 10.32
CA GLU A 138 8.31 -24.82 11.09
C GLU A 138 6.88 -24.29 11.04
N LEU A 139 5.96 -25.13 10.61
CA LEU A 139 4.56 -24.81 10.46
C LEU A 139 3.69 -25.80 11.23
N THR A 140 2.56 -25.36 11.74
CA THR A 140 1.51 -26.21 12.27
C THR A 140 0.21 -25.95 11.50
N GLY A 141 -0.21 -26.93 10.73
CA GLY A 141 -1.42 -26.88 9.92
C GLY A 141 -2.51 -27.83 10.41
N PRO A 142 -3.65 -27.94 9.71
CA PRO A 142 -4.73 -28.86 10.05
C PRO A 142 -4.31 -30.33 10.12
N GLU A 143 -3.28 -30.74 9.36
CA GLU A 143 -2.74 -32.11 9.32
C GLU A 143 -1.60 -32.32 10.35
N GLY A 144 -1.29 -31.31 11.17
CA GLY A 144 -0.24 -31.37 12.18
C GLY A 144 1.01 -30.56 11.82
N PRO A 145 2.10 -30.77 12.58
CA PRO A 145 3.36 -30.06 12.37
C PRO A 145 4.06 -30.51 11.08
N MET A 146 4.69 -29.56 10.40
CA MET A 146 5.46 -29.78 9.18
C MET A 146 6.62 -28.79 9.06
N THR A 147 7.63 -29.13 8.27
CA THR A 147 8.71 -28.22 7.90
C THR A 147 8.69 -27.96 6.41
N VAL A 148 8.78 -26.69 6.02
CA VAL A 148 8.83 -26.27 4.61
C VAL A 148 10.12 -25.51 4.37
N ARG A 149 10.90 -25.91 3.37
CA ARG A 149 12.08 -25.16 2.94
C ARG A 149 11.73 -24.22 1.80
N ALA A 150 12.16 -22.95 1.90
CA ALA A 150 12.01 -21.93 0.86
C ALA A 150 13.34 -21.21 0.60
N ALA A 151 13.52 -20.65 -0.60
CA ALA A 151 14.69 -19.83 -0.89
C ALA A 151 14.64 -18.49 -0.12
N TYR A 152 13.44 -17.93 0.04
CA TYR A 152 13.18 -16.72 0.83
C TYR A 152 11.87 -16.85 1.61
N VAL A 153 11.81 -16.15 2.75
CA VAL A 153 10.59 -16.01 3.58
C VAL A 153 10.25 -14.53 3.72
N VAL A 154 8.98 -14.19 3.61
CA VAL A 154 8.52 -12.81 3.84
C VAL A 154 7.44 -12.79 4.91
N GLY A 155 7.73 -12.15 6.05
CA GLY A 155 6.77 -11.91 7.13
C GLY A 155 5.84 -10.75 6.76
N CYS A 156 4.55 -11.10 6.55
CA CYS A 156 3.42 -10.19 6.35
C CYS A 156 2.34 -10.44 7.41
N ASP A 157 2.73 -10.99 8.57
CA ASP A 157 1.90 -11.55 9.62
C ASP A 157 1.43 -10.52 10.68
N GLY A 158 1.56 -9.25 10.33
CA GLY A 158 0.95 -8.16 11.05
C GLY A 158 1.73 -7.69 12.29
N VAL A 159 1.06 -6.88 13.12
CA VAL A 159 1.68 -6.18 14.26
C VAL A 159 2.32 -7.13 15.27
N ASN A 160 1.75 -8.31 15.47
CA ASN A 160 2.26 -9.37 16.36
C ASN A 160 3.01 -10.43 15.53
N SER A 161 3.97 -9.98 14.72
CA SER A 161 4.68 -10.83 13.77
C SER A 161 5.57 -11.86 14.45
N THR A 162 5.25 -13.14 14.26
CA THR A 162 6.06 -14.28 14.68
C THR A 162 7.37 -14.33 13.89
N VAL A 163 7.34 -13.96 12.60
CA VAL A 163 8.55 -13.89 11.76
C VAL A 163 9.54 -12.86 12.31
N ARG A 164 9.10 -11.65 12.62
CA ARG A 164 9.95 -10.60 13.18
C ARG A 164 10.55 -11.03 14.52
N ASP A 165 9.73 -11.64 15.38
CA ASP A 165 10.16 -12.05 16.71
C ASP A 165 11.15 -13.22 16.64
N ALA A 166 10.98 -14.19 15.74
CA ALA A 166 11.93 -15.27 15.47
C ALA A 166 13.29 -14.76 14.93
N LEU A 167 13.31 -13.63 14.25
CA LEU A 167 14.54 -12.95 13.80
C LEU A 167 15.22 -12.14 14.90
N GLY A 168 14.60 -11.95 16.06
CA GLY A 168 15.09 -11.04 17.11
C GLY A 168 15.12 -9.56 16.67
N VAL A 169 14.33 -9.17 15.66
CA VAL A 169 14.30 -7.80 15.17
C VAL A 169 13.48 -6.92 16.10
N ARG A 170 14.12 -5.88 16.65
CA ARG A 170 13.47 -4.91 17.53
C ARG A 170 12.36 -4.16 16.79
N PHE A 171 11.22 -3.97 17.47
CA PHE A 171 10.06 -3.21 17.01
C PHE A 171 9.83 -1.99 17.90
N ASP A 172 10.60 -0.94 17.65
CA ASP A 172 10.63 0.24 18.50
C ASP A 172 9.44 1.16 18.27
N GLY A 173 8.94 1.76 19.33
CA GLY A 173 7.83 2.69 19.29
C GLY A 173 7.03 2.72 20.59
N TRP A 174 5.76 3.09 20.51
CA TRP A 174 4.86 3.25 21.65
C TRP A 174 3.43 2.83 21.30
N ASN A 175 2.62 2.67 22.32
CA ASN A 175 1.18 2.48 22.18
C ASN A 175 0.49 3.81 22.47
N TYR A 176 -0.64 4.06 21.82
CA TYR A 176 -1.51 5.17 22.14
C TYR A 176 -2.47 4.76 23.26
N ASP A 177 -2.69 5.66 24.22
CA ASP A 177 -3.61 5.42 25.33
C ASP A 177 -5.07 5.63 24.93
N GLN A 178 -5.30 6.35 23.83
CA GLN A 178 -6.62 6.68 23.33
C GLN A 178 -7.32 5.47 22.73
N SER A 179 -8.51 5.17 23.21
CA SER A 179 -9.41 4.18 22.60
C SER A 179 -10.14 4.78 21.40
N LEU A 180 -10.20 4.03 20.33
CA LEU A 180 -10.95 4.34 19.12
C LEU A 180 -12.14 3.38 19.02
N MET A 181 -13.27 3.88 18.54
CA MET A 181 -14.46 3.09 18.27
C MET A 181 -14.69 3.02 16.76
N MET A 182 -15.03 1.84 16.27
CA MET A 182 -15.24 1.59 14.85
C MET A 182 -16.32 0.54 14.64
N ALA A 183 -17.11 0.72 13.57
CA ALA A 183 -18.09 -0.27 13.15
C ALA A 183 -18.30 -0.24 11.64
N ASP A 184 -18.82 -1.34 11.10
CA ASP A 184 -19.58 -1.33 9.83
C ASP A 184 -21.05 -1.53 10.20
N ALA A 185 -21.91 -0.58 9.83
CA ALA A 185 -23.32 -0.56 10.19
C ALA A 185 -24.17 0.14 9.11
N ARG A 186 -25.49 0.00 9.19
CA ARG A 186 -26.43 0.78 8.39
C ARG A 186 -26.79 2.08 9.10
N LEU A 187 -27.13 3.10 8.32
CA LEU A 187 -27.66 4.37 8.81
C LEU A 187 -29.10 4.53 8.33
N SER A 188 -30.02 4.95 9.22
CA SER A 188 -31.39 5.29 8.81
C SER A 188 -31.53 6.75 8.37
N ALA A 189 -30.62 7.63 8.80
CA ALA A 189 -30.61 9.06 8.49
C ALA A 189 -29.18 9.53 8.11
N PRO A 190 -28.60 9.05 6.98
CA PRO A 190 -27.27 9.48 6.59
C PRO A 190 -27.24 10.98 6.24
N PRO A 191 -26.15 11.71 6.57
CA PRO A 191 -26.08 13.15 6.33
C PRO A 191 -25.98 13.51 4.84
N GLY A 192 -25.78 12.53 3.98
CA GLY A 192 -25.69 12.69 2.53
C GLY A 192 -25.12 11.44 1.86
N PRO A 193 -25.00 11.44 0.54
CA PRO A 193 -24.48 10.30 -0.19
C PRO A 193 -22.95 10.19 -0.17
N ALA A 194 -22.24 11.24 0.19
CA ALA A 194 -20.76 11.28 0.20
C ALA A 194 -20.19 10.86 1.56
N GLU A 195 -18.87 10.71 1.61
CA GLU A 195 -18.14 10.62 2.88
C GLU A 195 -18.41 11.87 3.71
N TYR A 196 -18.52 11.70 5.01
CA TYR A 196 -18.78 12.78 5.93
C TYR A 196 -17.89 12.68 7.15
N ALA A 197 -17.27 13.75 7.58
CA ALA A 197 -16.46 13.79 8.79
C ALA A 197 -16.60 15.13 9.50
N ARG A 198 -16.52 15.08 10.83
CA ARG A 198 -16.54 16.28 11.67
C ARG A 198 -15.52 16.16 12.80
N ILE A 199 -14.77 17.24 13.02
CA ILE A 199 -13.85 17.41 14.15
C ILE A 199 -14.39 18.54 15.03
N THR A 200 -14.68 18.23 16.29
CA THR A 200 -15.22 19.15 17.27
C THR A 200 -14.37 19.16 18.56
N ARG A 201 -14.80 19.91 19.58
CA ARG A 201 -14.17 19.80 20.91
C ARG A 201 -14.38 18.44 21.55
N ARG A 202 -15.49 17.77 21.26
CA ARG A 202 -15.79 16.42 21.74
C ARG A 202 -14.86 15.37 21.15
N GLY A 203 -14.49 15.49 19.89
CA GLY A 203 -13.66 14.51 19.19
C GLY A 203 -13.81 14.59 17.69
N MET A 204 -13.63 13.42 17.03
CA MET A 204 -13.79 13.25 15.59
C MET A 204 -14.75 12.09 15.32
N ALA A 205 -15.65 12.27 14.36
CA ALA A 205 -16.43 11.20 13.77
C ALA A 205 -16.39 11.26 12.25
N ALA A 206 -16.29 10.10 11.62
CA ALA A 206 -16.24 9.96 10.17
C ALA A 206 -17.09 8.79 9.69
N LEU A 207 -17.78 9.02 8.57
CA LEU A 207 -18.70 8.09 7.93
C LEU A 207 -18.24 7.86 6.49
N PHE A 208 -17.94 6.62 6.15
CA PHE A 208 -17.52 6.22 4.80
C PHE A 208 -18.58 5.29 4.20
N PRO A 209 -19.37 5.74 3.24
CA PRO A 209 -20.40 4.91 2.61
C PRO A 209 -19.79 3.84 1.72
N PHE A 210 -20.25 2.61 1.84
CA PHE A 210 -19.92 1.53 0.93
C PHE A 210 -21.04 1.30 -0.10
N ARG A 211 -20.73 0.57 -1.16
CA ARG A 211 -21.65 0.35 -2.27
C ARG A 211 -22.85 -0.52 -1.90
N ASP A 212 -22.71 -1.36 -0.89
CA ASP A 212 -23.79 -2.25 -0.38
C ASP A 212 -24.76 -1.55 0.58
N GLY A 213 -24.60 -0.24 0.76
CA GLY A 213 -25.43 0.58 1.64
C GLY A 213 -25.07 0.50 3.12
N THR A 214 -23.96 -0.16 3.47
CA THR A 214 -23.36 -0.05 4.80
C THR A 214 -22.39 1.12 4.87
N TYR A 215 -22.02 1.50 6.08
CA TYR A 215 -21.07 2.59 6.35
C TYR A 215 -19.99 2.13 7.32
N ARG A 216 -18.74 2.46 7.04
CA ARG A 216 -17.72 2.50 8.07
C ARG A 216 -17.95 3.74 8.92
N VAL A 217 -18.09 3.52 10.20
CA VAL A 217 -18.20 4.55 11.23
C VAL A 217 -16.95 4.52 12.09
N ILE A 218 -16.23 5.64 12.16
CA ILE A 218 -15.02 5.81 12.97
C ILE A 218 -15.27 6.94 13.95
N VAL A 219 -15.07 6.69 15.24
CA VAL A 219 -15.31 7.67 16.28
C VAL A 219 -14.12 7.72 17.24
N LEU A 220 -13.60 8.92 17.44
CA LEU A 220 -12.65 9.29 18.48
C LEU A 220 -13.35 10.25 19.44
N ASP A 221 -13.89 9.73 20.54
CA ASP A 221 -14.57 10.53 21.56
C ASP A 221 -13.65 10.77 22.76
N ARG A 222 -13.30 12.02 23.05
CA ARG A 222 -12.38 12.36 24.13
C ARG A 222 -12.88 11.90 25.51
N GLU A 223 -14.17 11.86 25.74
CA GLU A 223 -14.74 11.37 27.00
C GLU A 223 -14.62 9.83 27.12
N LYS A 224 -14.34 9.14 26.02
CA LYS A 224 -14.18 7.69 25.98
C LYS A 224 -12.72 7.25 25.74
N PHE A 225 -11.75 8.16 25.67
CA PHE A 225 -10.34 7.84 25.38
C PHE A 225 -9.72 6.86 26.39
N THR A 226 -10.09 6.98 27.66
CA THR A 226 -9.54 6.16 28.74
C THR A 226 -10.25 4.81 28.91
N VAL A 227 -11.36 4.60 28.23
CA VAL A 227 -12.10 3.33 28.31
C VAL A 227 -11.20 2.20 27.82
N PRO A 228 -11.05 1.09 28.56
CA PRO A 228 -10.23 -0.04 28.16
C PRO A 228 -10.63 -0.61 26.79
N ALA A 229 -9.64 -1.07 26.01
CA ALA A 229 -9.91 -1.60 24.67
C ALA A 229 -10.66 -2.95 24.68
N ASP A 230 -10.58 -3.68 25.79
CA ASP A 230 -11.27 -4.95 26.03
C ASP A 230 -12.69 -4.77 26.57
N GLU A 231 -13.08 -3.54 26.93
CA GLU A 231 -14.47 -3.24 27.29
C GLU A 231 -15.36 -3.34 26.04
N PRO A 232 -16.42 -4.16 26.06
CA PRO A 232 -17.29 -4.32 24.91
C PRO A 232 -17.90 -3.00 24.44
N LEU A 233 -17.88 -2.76 23.12
CA LEU A 233 -18.51 -1.61 22.49
C LEU A 233 -19.95 -1.96 22.12
N THR A 234 -20.92 -1.21 22.62
CA THR A 234 -22.31 -1.32 22.20
C THR A 234 -22.63 -0.39 21.03
N LEU A 235 -23.66 -0.72 20.25
CA LEU A 235 -24.13 0.15 19.17
C LEU A 235 -24.66 1.48 19.73
N GLN A 236 -25.26 1.45 20.93
CA GLN A 236 -25.73 2.64 21.62
C GLN A 236 -24.56 3.57 21.97
N ASP A 237 -23.50 3.05 22.62
CA ASP A 237 -22.31 3.86 22.96
C ASP A 237 -21.69 4.54 21.74
N LEU A 238 -21.59 3.78 20.61
CA LEU A 238 -21.07 4.32 19.37
C LEU A 238 -22.00 5.39 18.80
N GLY A 239 -23.32 5.15 18.82
CA GLY A 239 -24.34 6.08 18.33
C GLY A 239 -24.36 7.39 19.10
N GLU A 240 -24.36 7.31 20.43
CA GLU A 240 -24.32 8.50 21.31
C GLU A 240 -23.09 9.35 21.08
N SER A 241 -21.90 8.73 21.02
CA SER A 241 -20.64 9.43 20.75
C SER A 241 -20.62 10.03 19.32
N CYS A 242 -21.12 9.28 18.33
CA CYS A 242 -21.25 9.74 16.96
C CYS A 242 -22.16 10.97 16.86
N ALA A 243 -23.37 10.90 17.43
CA ALA A 243 -24.34 12.00 17.44
C ALA A 243 -23.82 13.24 18.17
N ALA A 244 -23.16 13.05 19.31
CA ALA A 244 -22.59 14.15 20.09
C ALA A 244 -21.50 14.92 19.33
N ILE A 245 -20.71 14.20 18.49
CA ILE A 245 -19.63 14.79 17.69
C ILE A 245 -20.18 15.41 16.40
N LEU A 246 -21.05 14.68 15.68
CA LEU A 246 -21.62 15.14 14.42
C LEU A 246 -22.63 16.26 14.61
N GLY A 247 -23.28 16.32 15.80
CA GLY A 247 -24.37 17.26 16.07
C GLY A 247 -25.70 16.84 15.44
N LEU A 248 -25.79 15.58 14.98
CA LEU A 248 -26.98 14.97 14.40
C LEU A 248 -26.97 13.45 14.68
N ASP A 249 -28.16 12.87 14.86
CA ASP A 249 -28.31 11.43 14.97
C ASP A 249 -28.45 10.84 13.54
N VAL A 250 -27.52 9.97 13.20
CA VAL A 250 -27.50 9.28 11.90
C VAL A 250 -28.30 7.97 11.91
N GLY A 251 -28.85 7.58 13.07
CA GLY A 251 -29.66 6.38 13.24
C GLY A 251 -28.89 5.10 12.94
N LEU A 252 -27.83 4.85 13.71
CA LEU A 252 -27.02 3.63 13.60
C LEU A 252 -27.85 2.38 13.88
N ARG A 253 -27.81 1.39 12.98
CA ARG A 253 -28.53 0.13 13.08
C ARG A 253 -27.82 -1.01 12.34
N ASP A 254 -28.25 -2.24 12.59
CA ASP A 254 -27.81 -3.45 11.90
C ASP A 254 -26.27 -3.54 11.80
N PRO A 255 -25.51 -3.55 12.91
CA PRO A 255 -24.06 -3.59 12.87
C PRO A 255 -23.59 -4.95 12.34
N LEU A 256 -22.69 -4.95 11.35
CA LEU A 256 -22.01 -6.15 10.89
C LEU A 256 -20.94 -6.55 11.91
N TRP A 257 -20.29 -5.57 12.53
CA TRP A 257 -19.34 -5.72 13.60
C TRP A 257 -19.12 -4.39 14.32
N LEU A 258 -18.62 -4.47 15.54
CA LEU A 258 -18.26 -3.37 16.42
C LEU A 258 -16.87 -3.66 17.01
N SER A 259 -16.02 -2.67 17.14
CA SER A 259 -14.71 -2.82 17.75
C SER A 259 -14.29 -1.56 18.48
N ARG A 260 -13.81 -1.75 19.73
CA ARG A 260 -13.00 -0.78 20.45
C ARG A 260 -11.55 -1.25 20.40
N PHE A 261 -10.63 -0.36 20.09
CA PHE A 261 -9.23 -0.74 20.01
C PHE A 261 -8.30 0.44 20.34
N ARG A 262 -7.09 0.12 20.72
CA ARG A 262 -5.98 1.07 20.80
C ARG A 262 -4.99 0.79 19.67
N SER A 263 -4.38 1.82 19.19
CA SER A 263 -3.37 1.70 18.13
C SER A 263 -1.96 1.77 18.71
N SER A 264 -0.99 1.39 17.90
CA SER A 264 0.42 1.52 18.21
C SER A 264 1.16 2.17 17.06
N GLN A 265 2.27 2.81 17.39
CA GLN A 265 3.22 3.41 16.46
C GLN A 265 4.54 2.69 16.64
N ARG A 266 4.90 1.80 15.72
CA ARG A 266 6.11 0.98 15.85
C ARG A 266 6.79 0.77 14.50
N HIS A 267 8.13 0.65 14.55
CA HIS A 267 8.96 0.48 13.37
C HIS A 267 10.04 -0.58 13.62
N ALA A 268 10.09 -1.61 12.77
CA ALA A 268 11.13 -2.62 12.81
C ALA A 268 12.48 -2.00 12.43
N LYS A 269 13.53 -2.36 13.16
CA LYS A 269 14.89 -1.81 12.93
C LYS A 269 15.55 -2.33 11.68
N LYS A 270 15.06 -3.45 11.15
CA LYS A 270 15.52 -4.05 9.90
C LYS A 270 14.35 -4.64 9.17
N TYR A 271 14.38 -4.56 7.85
CA TYR A 271 13.40 -5.17 6.96
C TYR A 271 13.94 -6.44 6.31
N ARG A 272 15.26 -6.65 6.38
CA ARG A 272 15.92 -7.84 5.86
C ARG A 272 16.93 -8.39 6.87
N VAL A 273 16.86 -9.70 7.11
CA VAL A 273 17.89 -10.47 7.85
C VAL A 273 18.17 -11.72 7.03
N GLY A 274 19.28 -11.73 6.30
CA GLY A 274 19.64 -12.84 5.41
C GLY A 274 18.60 -13.04 4.30
N ARG A 275 17.94 -14.19 4.33
CA ARG A 275 16.89 -14.60 3.38
C ARG A 275 15.47 -14.36 3.88
N VAL A 276 15.31 -13.74 5.03
CA VAL A 276 14.00 -13.41 5.62
C VAL A 276 13.78 -11.90 5.57
N LEU A 277 12.60 -11.49 5.07
CA LEU A 277 12.22 -10.09 4.91
C LEU A 277 10.90 -9.81 5.65
N LEU A 278 10.64 -8.54 5.97
CA LEU A 278 9.40 -8.09 6.61
C LEU A 278 8.70 -7.06 5.71
N ALA A 279 7.36 -7.12 5.63
CA ALA A 279 6.55 -6.17 4.87
C ALA A 279 5.22 -5.87 5.60
N GLY A 280 4.65 -4.69 5.32
CA GLY A 280 3.41 -4.24 5.96
C GLY A 280 3.53 -4.09 7.47
N ASP A 281 2.47 -4.41 8.21
CA ASP A 281 2.40 -4.21 9.67
C ASP A 281 3.43 -5.04 10.46
N ALA A 282 4.04 -6.07 9.87
CA ALA A 282 5.17 -6.79 10.47
C ALA A 282 6.42 -5.91 10.53
N ALA A 283 6.61 -5.01 9.57
CA ALA A 283 7.72 -4.06 9.48
C ALA A 283 7.39 -2.69 10.12
N HIS A 284 6.17 -2.20 9.97
CA HIS A 284 5.75 -0.87 10.44
C HIS A 284 4.25 -0.84 10.73
N THR A 285 3.88 -0.41 11.90
CA THR A 285 2.47 -0.19 12.26
C THR A 285 2.26 1.23 12.77
N HIS A 286 1.13 1.81 12.46
CA HIS A 286 0.81 3.18 12.83
C HIS A 286 -0.69 3.37 13.09
N ILE A 287 -1.01 4.51 13.71
CA ILE A 287 -2.39 4.93 13.91
C ILE A 287 -3.12 5.04 12.56
N PRO A 288 -4.40 4.66 12.44
CA PRO A 288 -5.14 4.67 11.16
C PRO A 288 -5.48 6.07 10.63
N SER A 289 -4.94 7.15 11.21
CA SER A 289 -5.12 8.52 10.71
C SER A 289 -4.65 8.64 9.25
N GLY A 290 -5.53 9.08 8.36
CA GLY A 290 -5.30 9.22 6.93
C GLY A 290 -5.25 7.91 6.12
N GLY A 291 -5.62 6.75 6.68
CA GLY A 291 -5.80 5.49 5.94
C GLY A 291 -4.54 4.90 5.28
N GLN A 292 -3.34 5.18 5.79
CA GLN A 292 -2.07 4.89 5.09
C GLN A 292 -1.56 3.44 5.22
N GLY A 293 -2.02 2.66 6.21
CA GLY A 293 -1.44 1.33 6.51
C GLY A 293 -1.54 0.33 5.36
N LEU A 294 -2.74 0.14 4.83
CA LEU A 294 -2.99 -0.73 3.68
C LEU A 294 -2.16 -0.31 2.46
N GLN A 295 -2.12 1.00 2.18
CA GLN A 295 -1.40 1.58 1.05
C GLN A 295 0.10 1.28 1.15
N THR A 296 0.70 1.54 2.33
CA THR A 296 2.13 1.34 2.57
C THR A 296 2.50 -0.13 2.44
N GLY A 297 1.69 -1.05 2.99
CA GLY A 297 1.94 -2.49 2.90
C GLY A 297 1.83 -3.05 1.47
N ILE A 298 0.85 -2.60 0.68
CA ILE A 298 0.75 -3.00 -0.73
C ILE A 298 1.95 -2.45 -1.53
N GLN A 299 2.37 -1.22 -1.26
CA GLN A 299 3.54 -0.63 -1.91
C GLN A 299 4.84 -1.35 -1.54
N ASP A 300 4.97 -1.88 -0.30
CA ASP A 300 6.09 -2.75 0.07
C ASP A 300 6.12 -4.00 -0.82
N ALA A 301 4.96 -4.65 -1.00
CA ALA A 301 4.82 -5.83 -1.84
C ALA A 301 5.24 -5.58 -3.30
N PHE A 302 4.79 -4.46 -3.88
CA PHE A 302 5.17 -4.08 -5.26
C PHE A 302 6.66 -3.73 -5.39
N ASN A 303 7.26 -3.12 -4.38
CA ASN A 303 8.69 -2.84 -4.38
C ASN A 303 9.53 -4.12 -4.23
N LEU A 304 9.08 -5.06 -3.39
CA LEU A 304 9.81 -6.29 -3.07
C LEU A 304 9.64 -7.38 -4.14
N GLY A 305 8.42 -7.54 -4.69
CA GLY A 305 8.07 -8.68 -5.55
C GLY A 305 8.97 -8.81 -6.76
N TRP A 306 9.19 -7.73 -7.53
CA TRP A 306 10.07 -7.77 -8.70
C TRP A 306 11.54 -7.97 -8.34
N LYS A 307 12.00 -7.51 -7.18
CA LYS A 307 13.38 -7.68 -6.70
C LYS A 307 13.64 -9.14 -6.32
N LEU A 308 12.69 -9.79 -5.62
CA LEU A 308 12.77 -11.22 -5.34
C LEU A 308 12.80 -12.05 -6.63
N ARG A 309 11.91 -11.74 -7.59
CA ARG A 309 11.95 -12.36 -8.92
C ARG A 309 13.33 -12.22 -9.57
N ALA A 310 13.86 -11.00 -9.58
CA ALA A 310 15.14 -10.70 -10.23
C ALA A 310 16.30 -11.55 -9.71
N VAL A 311 16.34 -11.73 -8.38
CA VAL A 311 17.36 -12.55 -7.71
C VAL A 311 17.12 -14.03 -7.97
N LEU A 312 15.89 -14.50 -7.86
CA LEU A 312 15.51 -15.91 -8.10
C LEU A 312 15.75 -16.34 -9.56
N ASP A 313 15.52 -15.45 -10.53
CA ASP A 313 15.81 -15.66 -11.95
C ASP A 313 17.31 -15.50 -12.29
N GLY A 314 18.15 -15.13 -11.30
CA GLY A 314 19.60 -15.04 -11.41
C GLY A 314 20.11 -13.93 -12.35
N TRP A 315 19.27 -12.92 -12.69
CA TRP A 315 19.71 -11.81 -13.55
C TRP A 315 20.10 -10.54 -12.79
N ALA A 316 19.84 -10.47 -11.50
CA ALA A 316 20.27 -9.37 -10.66
C ALA A 316 21.04 -9.89 -9.44
N PRO A 317 22.01 -9.12 -8.90
CA PRO A 317 22.76 -9.52 -7.72
C PRO A 317 21.90 -9.46 -6.45
N ASP A 318 22.27 -10.26 -5.43
CA ASP A 318 21.61 -10.25 -4.12
C ASP A 318 21.56 -8.86 -3.47
N GLY A 319 22.54 -8.01 -3.71
CA GLY A 319 22.55 -6.61 -3.26
C GLY A 319 21.33 -5.80 -3.71
N LEU A 320 20.59 -6.27 -4.73
CA LEU A 320 19.31 -5.65 -5.11
C LEU A 320 18.28 -5.70 -3.98
N LEU A 321 18.24 -6.78 -3.19
CA LEU A 321 17.29 -6.91 -2.07
C LEU A 321 17.59 -5.93 -0.93
N ASP A 322 18.83 -5.46 -0.78
CA ASP A 322 19.17 -4.44 0.23
C ASP A 322 18.54 -3.09 -0.11
N THR A 323 18.28 -2.84 -1.38
CA THR A 323 17.56 -1.64 -1.82
C THR A 323 16.11 -1.62 -1.33
N TYR A 324 15.51 -2.76 -0.97
CA TYR A 324 14.17 -2.82 -0.39
C TYR A 324 14.12 -2.04 0.93
N GLU A 325 14.99 -2.37 1.88
CA GLU A 325 15.08 -1.66 3.16
C GLU A 325 15.48 -0.19 2.94
N ALA A 326 16.50 0.06 2.12
CA ALA A 326 16.99 1.41 1.85
C ALA A 326 15.92 2.35 1.25
N GLU A 327 14.97 1.81 0.50
CA GLU A 327 13.88 2.57 -0.12
C GLU A 327 12.63 2.63 0.77
N ARG A 328 12.23 1.50 1.40
CA ARG A 328 10.96 1.43 2.12
C ARG A 328 11.04 1.88 3.57
N TYR A 329 12.18 1.69 4.24
CA TYR A 329 12.37 2.14 5.62
C TYR A 329 12.15 3.66 5.78
N PRO A 330 12.79 4.57 4.98
CA PRO A 330 12.55 6.00 5.12
C PRO A 330 11.11 6.41 4.78
N ILE A 331 10.44 5.73 3.84
CA ILE A 331 9.04 5.98 3.51
C ILE A 331 8.13 5.63 4.68
N ALA A 332 8.33 4.45 5.29
CA ALA A 332 7.58 4.05 6.48
C ALA A 332 7.84 5.02 7.64
N ALA A 333 9.09 5.41 7.88
CA ALA A 333 9.44 6.38 8.93
C ALA A 333 8.72 7.73 8.73
N GLU A 334 8.65 8.21 7.48
CA GLU A 334 7.91 9.43 7.14
C GLU A 334 6.40 9.26 7.35
N THR A 335 5.83 8.12 6.94
CA THR A 335 4.41 7.79 7.14
C THR A 335 4.08 7.75 8.64
N LEU A 336 4.90 7.06 9.45
CA LEU A 336 4.71 7.02 10.90
C LEU A 336 4.70 8.44 11.50
N ARG A 337 5.68 9.27 11.13
CA ARG A 337 5.77 10.65 11.62
C ARG A 337 4.54 11.49 11.22
N LYS A 338 4.08 11.36 9.97
CA LYS A 338 2.93 12.12 9.47
C LYS A 338 1.62 11.68 10.14
N THR A 339 1.40 10.37 10.28
CA THR A 339 0.18 9.84 10.91
C THR A 339 0.12 10.16 12.40
N ASP A 340 1.26 10.13 13.13
CA ASP A 340 1.33 10.59 14.52
C ASP A 340 1.00 12.09 14.65
N LEU A 341 1.59 12.91 13.79
CA LEU A 341 1.31 14.35 13.78
C LEU A 341 -0.18 14.63 13.48
N SER A 342 -0.74 13.94 12.49
CA SER A 342 -2.16 14.06 12.15
C SER A 342 -3.05 13.66 13.32
N PHE A 343 -2.77 12.53 13.96
CA PHE A 343 -3.53 12.05 15.09
C PHE A 343 -3.47 13.00 16.30
N ARG A 344 -2.29 13.51 16.63
CA ARG A 344 -2.14 14.54 17.69
C ARG A 344 -2.91 15.80 17.36
N PHE A 345 -2.92 16.17 16.09
CA PHE A 345 -3.68 17.32 15.59
C PHE A 345 -5.20 17.09 15.68
N GLU A 346 -5.68 15.89 15.38
CA GLU A 346 -7.09 15.48 15.47
C GLU A 346 -7.57 15.38 16.93
N THR A 347 -6.70 14.88 17.83
CA THR A 347 -7.05 14.57 19.21
C THR A 347 -6.79 15.70 20.22
N SER A 348 -5.93 16.68 19.91
CA SER A 348 -5.65 17.80 20.83
C SER A 348 -6.76 18.85 20.80
N ASP A 349 -7.25 19.29 21.98
CA ASP A 349 -8.17 20.44 22.09
C ASP A 349 -7.52 21.68 22.69
N SER A 350 -6.20 21.72 22.81
CA SER A 350 -5.50 22.91 23.26
C SER A 350 -5.75 24.11 22.35
N LEU A 351 -5.76 25.31 22.89
CA LEU A 351 -5.97 26.53 22.11
C LEU A 351 -4.98 26.65 20.93
N PRO A 352 -3.66 26.39 21.10
CA PRO A 352 -2.71 26.39 19.98
C PRO A 352 -3.06 25.37 18.89
N ALA A 353 -3.45 24.14 19.25
CA ALA A 353 -3.81 23.11 18.28
C ALA A 353 -5.06 23.51 17.47
N ARG A 354 -6.03 24.12 18.11
CA ARG A 354 -7.25 24.63 17.45
C ARG A 354 -6.95 25.77 16.48
N LEU A 355 -6.09 26.70 16.88
CA LEU A 355 -5.66 27.80 16.00
C LEU A 355 -4.86 27.26 14.81
N LEU A 356 -3.95 26.31 15.07
CA LEU A 356 -3.17 25.66 14.01
C LEU A 356 -4.09 24.90 13.04
N ARG A 357 -5.11 24.17 13.53
CA ARG A 357 -6.14 23.53 12.68
C ARG A 357 -6.82 24.54 11.77
N LYS A 358 -7.30 25.66 12.34
CA LYS A 358 -7.93 26.69 11.53
C LYS A 358 -7.00 27.27 10.47
N ALA A 359 -5.74 27.51 10.81
CA ALA A 359 -4.73 27.99 9.87
C ALA A 359 -4.44 26.96 8.76
N ALA A 360 -4.28 25.69 9.13
CA ALA A 360 -4.09 24.59 8.18
C ALA A 360 -5.28 24.46 7.23
N MET A 361 -6.51 24.48 7.75
CA MET A 361 -7.73 24.44 6.94
C MET A 361 -7.84 25.66 6.01
N TRP A 362 -7.52 26.85 6.52
CA TRP A 362 -7.49 28.05 5.68
C TRP A 362 -6.44 27.95 4.57
N SER A 363 -5.25 27.39 4.85
CA SER A 363 -4.19 27.20 3.87
C SER A 363 -4.59 26.28 2.70
N MET A 364 -5.56 25.40 2.90
CA MET A 364 -6.10 24.54 1.84
C MET A 364 -6.84 25.31 0.73
N ARG A 365 -7.19 26.58 0.97
CA ARG A 365 -7.71 27.49 -0.06
C ARG A 365 -6.62 27.94 -1.05
N ILE A 366 -5.35 27.76 -0.69
CA ILE A 366 -4.18 28.10 -1.53
C ILE A 366 -3.89 26.88 -2.42
N LYS A 367 -4.21 26.97 -3.71
CA LYS A 367 -4.17 25.85 -4.67
C LYS A 367 -2.85 25.04 -4.65
N PRO A 368 -1.63 25.63 -4.62
CA PRO A 368 -0.39 24.85 -4.52
C PRO A 368 -0.28 24.04 -3.22
N VAL A 369 -0.70 24.62 -2.08
CA VAL A 369 -0.69 23.95 -0.76
C VAL A 369 -1.69 22.80 -0.75
N HIS A 370 -2.89 23.04 -1.26
CA HIS A 370 -3.94 22.03 -1.41
C HIS A 370 -3.43 20.83 -2.24
N ARG A 371 -2.92 21.10 -3.45
CA ARG A 371 -2.36 20.09 -4.33
C ARG A 371 -1.25 19.28 -3.66
N LEU A 372 -0.34 19.93 -2.93
CA LEU A 372 0.74 19.24 -2.20
C LEU A 372 0.18 18.27 -1.16
N ASN A 373 -0.82 18.69 -0.38
CA ASN A 373 -1.46 17.82 0.62
C ASN A 373 -2.17 16.64 -0.02
N VAL A 374 -2.94 16.86 -1.09
CA VAL A 374 -3.63 15.79 -1.82
C VAL A 374 -2.63 14.81 -2.43
N MET A 375 -1.53 15.28 -3.01
CA MET A 375 -0.45 14.42 -3.52
C MET A 375 0.18 13.55 -2.43
N HIS A 376 0.34 14.08 -1.22
CA HIS A 376 0.87 13.29 -0.09
C HIS A 376 -0.12 12.23 0.39
N LEU A 377 -1.38 12.58 0.57
CA LEU A 377 -2.41 11.65 1.05
C LEU A 377 -2.72 10.55 0.02
N SER A 378 -2.75 10.90 -1.26
CA SER A 378 -2.96 9.95 -2.35
C SER A 378 -1.77 9.00 -2.60
N GLY A 379 -0.61 9.23 -1.95
CA GLY A 379 0.63 8.48 -2.16
C GLY A 379 1.39 8.85 -3.44
N LEU A 380 0.90 9.80 -4.25
CA LEU A 380 1.54 10.20 -5.51
C LEU A 380 2.80 11.06 -5.33
N ALA A 381 2.98 11.68 -4.16
CA ALA A 381 4.19 12.41 -3.80
C ALA A 381 5.35 11.51 -3.35
N LEU A 382 5.13 10.19 -3.24
CA LEU A 382 6.13 9.25 -2.78
C LEU A 382 7.33 9.25 -3.74
N ARG A 383 8.52 9.35 -3.15
CA ARG A 383 9.78 9.31 -3.87
C ARG A 383 10.79 8.44 -3.14
N TYR A 384 11.41 7.52 -3.84
CA TYR A 384 12.53 6.74 -3.29
C TYR A 384 13.81 7.57 -3.19
N PRO A 385 14.68 7.29 -2.19
CA PRO A 385 15.97 7.95 -2.09
C PRO A 385 16.79 7.81 -3.37
N ALA A 386 17.41 8.91 -3.78
CA ALA A 386 18.29 8.95 -4.96
C ALA A 386 19.44 9.93 -4.70
N ALA A 387 20.51 9.82 -5.48
CA ALA A 387 21.62 10.77 -5.43
C ALA A 387 21.14 12.21 -5.74
N ARG A 388 21.70 13.20 -5.04
CA ARG A 388 21.26 14.62 -5.14
C ARG A 388 21.22 15.17 -6.58
N ARG A 389 22.02 14.63 -7.50
CA ARG A 389 22.08 15.07 -8.90
C ARG A 389 21.02 14.42 -9.79
N GLU A 390 20.30 13.42 -9.30
CA GLU A 390 19.30 12.66 -10.06
C GLU A 390 17.89 13.16 -9.76
N ARG A 391 17.57 14.31 -10.34
CA ARG A 391 16.29 15.02 -10.07
C ARG A 391 15.04 14.15 -10.25
N TRP A 392 15.06 13.20 -11.16
CA TRP A 392 13.89 12.42 -11.58
C TRP A 392 13.87 11.03 -10.98
N THR A 393 15.03 10.47 -10.62
CA THR A 393 15.15 9.12 -10.07
C THR A 393 14.34 8.97 -8.77
N GLY A 394 13.67 7.84 -8.65
CA GLY A 394 12.80 7.51 -7.53
C GLY A 394 11.42 8.16 -7.55
N LEU A 395 11.13 9.06 -8.50
CA LEU A 395 9.78 9.59 -8.68
C LEU A 395 8.86 8.57 -9.34
N ARG A 396 7.58 8.66 -9.08
CA ARG A 396 6.53 7.94 -9.81
C ARG A 396 6.49 8.41 -11.27
N VAL A 397 6.36 7.46 -12.20
CA VAL A 397 6.08 7.75 -13.61
C VAL A 397 4.56 7.89 -13.77
N PRO A 398 4.04 9.02 -14.31
CA PRO A 398 2.60 9.17 -14.58
C PRO A 398 2.18 8.34 -15.79
N ASP A 399 0.93 7.88 -15.80
CA ASP A 399 0.35 7.22 -16.98
C ASP A 399 0.11 8.22 -18.11
N ARG A 400 0.38 7.80 -19.34
CA ARG A 400 0.18 8.62 -20.55
C ARG A 400 -0.27 7.75 -21.73
N PRO A 401 -1.02 8.31 -22.68
CA PRO A 401 -1.30 7.65 -23.94
C PRO A 401 -0.02 7.32 -24.68
N LEU A 402 0.02 6.15 -25.31
CA LEU A 402 1.10 5.73 -26.19
C LEU A 402 0.77 6.04 -27.66
N VAL A 403 1.81 6.24 -28.45
CA VAL A 403 1.74 6.19 -29.90
C VAL A 403 1.78 4.72 -30.30
N ALA A 404 0.61 4.12 -30.45
CA ALA A 404 0.47 2.68 -30.66
C ALA A 404 -0.36 2.38 -31.92
N ALA A 405 -0.10 1.23 -32.55
CA ALA A 405 -0.94 0.69 -33.61
C ALA A 405 -2.20 -0.01 -33.01
N PRO A 406 -3.26 -0.23 -33.81
CA PRO A 406 -4.41 -0.99 -33.36
C PRO A 406 -4.02 -2.37 -32.82
N GLY A 407 -4.45 -2.69 -31.59
CA GLY A 407 -4.14 -3.95 -30.92
C GLY A 407 -2.89 -3.93 -30.03
N GLU A 408 -2.09 -2.86 -30.07
CA GLU A 408 -0.99 -2.63 -29.16
C GLU A 408 -1.46 -1.92 -27.86
N PRO A 409 -0.64 -1.95 -26.77
CA PRO A 409 -0.94 -1.19 -25.55
C PRO A 409 -1.20 0.30 -25.86
N GLY A 410 -2.33 0.82 -25.42
CA GLY A 410 -2.74 2.22 -25.66
C GLY A 410 -2.22 3.19 -24.61
N ARG A 411 -1.82 2.69 -23.42
CA ARG A 411 -1.35 3.49 -22.28
C ARG A 411 -0.05 2.96 -21.72
N LEU A 412 0.75 3.86 -21.15
CA LEU A 412 2.06 3.53 -20.57
C LEU A 412 1.97 2.46 -19.47
N TYR A 413 0.94 2.49 -18.61
CA TYR A 413 0.79 1.51 -17.55
C TYR A 413 0.49 0.10 -18.04
N GLU A 414 -0.03 -0.07 -19.23
CA GLU A 414 -0.24 -1.39 -19.84
C GLU A 414 1.07 -2.12 -20.16
N LEU A 415 2.20 -1.37 -20.37
CA LEU A 415 3.52 -1.97 -20.58
C LEU A 415 4.10 -2.62 -19.31
N PHE A 416 3.55 -2.36 -18.13
CA PHE A 416 4.01 -2.96 -16.87
C PHE A 416 3.30 -4.27 -16.51
N ARG A 417 2.38 -4.77 -17.32
CA ARG A 417 1.52 -5.92 -16.99
C ARG A 417 2.29 -7.19 -16.65
N ASP A 418 3.40 -7.44 -17.31
CA ASP A 418 4.27 -8.59 -17.09
C ASP A 418 5.43 -8.32 -16.10
N GLY A 419 5.42 -7.15 -15.44
CA GLY A 419 6.41 -6.78 -14.44
C GLY A 419 7.81 -6.51 -14.99
N GLY A 420 7.91 -6.15 -16.26
CA GLY A 420 9.15 -5.69 -16.88
C GLY A 420 9.49 -4.23 -16.55
N PHE A 421 10.74 -3.85 -16.84
CA PHE A 421 11.12 -2.45 -16.92
C PHE A 421 10.48 -1.82 -18.16
N VAL A 422 10.28 -0.51 -18.13
CA VAL A 422 9.71 0.22 -19.27
C VAL A 422 10.60 1.38 -19.64
N LEU A 423 11.09 1.38 -20.89
CA LEU A 423 11.74 2.54 -21.50
C LEU A 423 10.70 3.33 -22.28
N THR A 424 10.52 4.58 -21.93
CA THR A 424 9.55 5.46 -22.57
C THR A 424 10.13 6.84 -22.86
N GLY A 425 9.48 7.59 -23.72
CA GLY A 425 9.86 8.96 -24.06
C GLY A 425 9.04 9.53 -25.19
N THR A 426 9.18 10.81 -25.45
CA THR A 426 8.50 11.54 -26.54
C THR A 426 9.23 11.43 -27.88
N ALA A 427 10.54 11.16 -27.85
CA ALA A 427 11.35 10.97 -29.04
C ALA A 427 11.34 9.49 -29.51
N ALA A 428 11.87 9.23 -30.70
CA ALA A 428 12.06 7.88 -31.20
C ALA A 428 12.93 7.09 -30.20
N LEU A 429 12.41 5.94 -29.78
CA LEU A 429 13.13 5.09 -28.84
C LEU A 429 14.31 4.42 -29.56
N PRO A 430 15.45 4.25 -28.88
CA PRO A 430 16.56 3.49 -29.45
C PRO A 430 16.07 2.07 -29.74
N PRO A 431 16.66 1.37 -30.75
CA PRO A 431 16.45 -0.07 -30.89
C PRO A 431 16.60 -0.70 -29.49
N ALA A 432 15.62 -1.52 -29.12
CA ALA A 432 15.52 -2.08 -27.76
C ALA A 432 16.90 -2.50 -27.30
N ALA A 433 17.30 -2.10 -26.11
CA ALA A 433 18.65 -2.32 -25.62
C ALA A 433 18.96 -3.81 -25.74
N THR A 434 19.77 -4.15 -26.74
CA THR A 434 20.05 -5.53 -27.14
C THR A 434 20.55 -6.34 -25.98
N GLY A 435 19.87 -7.47 -25.67
CA GLY A 435 20.16 -8.35 -24.57
C GLY A 435 19.28 -8.11 -23.31
N TRP A 436 18.38 -7.12 -23.31
CA TRP A 436 17.40 -6.90 -22.21
C TRP A 436 15.94 -7.11 -22.64
N GLU A 437 15.66 -7.61 -23.85
CA GLU A 437 14.31 -7.71 -24.45
C GLU A 437 13.34 -8.52 -23.58
N SER A 438 13.83 -9.53 -22.87
CA SER A 438 13.01 -10.33 -21.95
C SER A 438 12.61 -9.60 -20.66
N ARG A 439 13.28 -8.49 -20.32
CA ARG A 439 13.11 -7.72 -19.07
C ARG A 439 12.67 -6.28 -19.31
N LEU A 440 12.74 -5.79 -20.56
CA LEU A 440 12.48 -4.41 -20.94
C LEU A 440 11.38 -4.35 -22.00
N ARG A 441 10.38 -3.50 -21.74
CA ARG A 441 9.40 -3.07 -22.74
C ARG A 441 9.72 -1.64 -23.15
N ALA A 442 9.33 -1.28 -24.37
CA ALA A 442 9.53 0.06 -24.90
C ALA A 442 8.24 0.60 -25.49
N GLY A 443 7.91 1.86 -25.21
CA GLY A 443 6.73 2.51 -25.75
C GLY A 443 6.88 4.02 -25.79
N ARG A 444 6.58 4.64 -26.94
CA ARG A 444 6.64 6.08 -27.12
C ARG A 444 5.34 6.72 -26.62
N VAL A 445 5.45 7.66 -25.68
CA VAL A 445 4.29 8.44 -25.22
C VAL A 445 3.90 9.52 -26.22
N ALA A 446 2.59 9.72 -26.39
CA ALA A 446 2.04 10.72 -27.31
C ALA A 446 2.25 12.15 -26.81
N GLU A 447 2.43 12.33 -25.50
CA GLU A 447 2.65 13.61 -24.85
C GLU A 447 3.72 13.50 -23.74
N PRO A 448 4.36 14.59 -23.34
CA PRO A 448 5.35 14.58 -22.25
C PRO A 448 4.77 14.04 -20.95
N LEU A 449 5.60 13.34 -20.16
CA LEU A 449 5.23 12.85 -18.82
C LEU A 449 4.85 13.98 -17.85
N GLY A 450 5.26 15.20 -18.16
CA GLY A 450 4.96 16.42 -17.42
C GLY A 450 5.92 17.56 -17.79
N SER A 451 5.68 18.76 -17.27
CA SER A 451 6.54 19.90 -17.56
C SER A 451 7.98 19.68 -17.10
N GLY A 452 8.93 19.86 -18.00
CA GLY A 452 10.37 19.75 -17.74
C GLY A 452 10.88 18.32 -17.58
N TRP A 453 10.07 17.28 -17.86
CA TRP A 453 10.56 15.92 -17.91
C TRP A 453 11.52 15.72 -19.10
N PRO A 454 12.59 14.93 -18.93
CA PRO A 454 13.52 14.64 -20.04
C PRO A 454 12.86 13.76 -21.12
N ALA A 455 13.48 13.74 -22.29
CA ALA A 455 12.94 13.05 -23.45
C ALA A 455 12.84 11.53 -23.30
N PHE A 456 13.67 10.92 -22.43
CA PHE A 456 13.69 9.49 -22.18
C PHE A 456 13.65 9.18 -20.69
N VAL A 457 12.88 8.15 -20.32
CA VAL A 457 12.72 7.66 -18.96
C VAL A 457 12.77 6.14 -18.95
N LEU A 458 13.61 5.57 -18.10
CA LEU A 458 13.58 4.16 -17.73
C LEU A 458 12.83 4.02 -16.43
N ALA A 459 11.72 3.32 -16.44
CA ALA A 459 10.90 3.02 -15.26
C ALA A 459 11.11 1.58 -14.79
N ARG A 460 11.11 1.39 -13.47
CA ARG A 460 11.17 0.08 -12.81
C ARG A 460 9.80 -0.59 -12.82
N PRO A 461 9.73 -1.91 -12.56
CA PRO A 461 8.47 -2.66 -12.51
C PRO A 461 7.45 -2.13 -11.51
N ASP A 462 7.87 -1.41 -10.47
CA ASP A 462 7.02 -0.72 -9.48
C ASP A 462 6.59 0.70 -9.90
N GLY A 463 6.83 1.07 -11.16
CA GLY A 463 6.44 2.35 -11.74
C GLY A 463 7.23 3.56 -11.22
N HIS A 464 8.43 3.34 -10.67
CA HIS A 464 9.33 4.43 -10.28
C HIS A 464 10.47 4.60 -11.27
N VAL A 465 10.93 5.84 -11.44
CA VAL A 465 12.01 6.19 -12.34
C VAL A 465 13.33 5.56 -11.87
N ALA A 466 13.93 4.71 -12.68
CA ALA A 466 15.28 4.19 -12.51
C ALA A 466 16.31 5.17 -13.08
N TRP A 467 15.99 5.80 -14.20
CA TRP A 467 16.85 6.76 -14.89
C TRP A 467 16.01 7.68 -15.81
N ALA A 468 16.49 8.89 -16.02
CA ALA A 468 15.90 9.81 -16.98
C ALA A 468 17.00 10.70 -17.63
N GLY A 469 16.88 10.97 -18.92
CA GLY A 469 17.87 11.74 -19.66
C GLY A 469 17.35 12.33 -20.97
N ALA A 470 18.07 13.31 -21.51
CA ALA A 470 17.74 13.93 -22.80
C ALA A 470 18.06 12.99 -23.98
N GLU A 471 19.06 12.14 -23.81
CA GLU A 471 19.52 11.21 -24.83
C GLU A 471 19.80 9.81 -24.25
N PRO A 472 19.51 8.72 -25.00
CA PRO A 472 19.74 7.34 -24.57
C PRO A 472 21.22 6.93 -24.76
N GLY A 473 22.11 7.55 -23.98
CA GLY A 473 23.55 7.28 -24.05
C GLY A 473 24.07 6.37 -22.95
N ARG A 474 25.34 6.57 -22.56
CA ARG A 474 26.04 5.79 -21.52
C ARG A 474 25.28 5.77 -20.18
N GLY A 475 24.47 6.80 -19.89
CA GLY A 475 23.63 6.88 -18.68
C GLY A 475 22.56 5.80 -18.65
N LEU A 476 21.84 5.61 -19.76
CA LEU A 476 20.84 4.55 -19.89
C LEU A 476 21.47 3.16 -19.76
N THR A 477 22.57 2.91 -20.46
CA THR A 477 23.28 1.62 -20.38
C THR A 477 23.72 1.30 -18.96
N ARG A 478 24.24 2.30 -18.22
CA ARG A 478 24.61 2.13 -16.82
C ARG A 478 23.40 1.78 -15.94
N ALA A 479 22.28 2.48 -16.13
CA ALA A 479 21.05 2.22 -15.39
C ALA A 479 20.45 0.83 -15.71
N LEU A 480 20.49 0.40 -16.97
CA LEU A 480 20.06 -0.95 -17.36
C LEU A 480 20.91 -2.01 -16.65
N ARG A 481 22.25 -1.87 -16.64
CA ARG A 481 23.11 -2.81 -15.91
C ARG A 481 22.83 -2.81 -14.41
N GLN A 482 22.66 -1.64 -13.83
CA GLN A 482 22.40 -1.49 -12.39
C GLN A 482 21.08 -2.11 -11.94
N TRP A 483 20.04 -2.00 -12.74
CA TRP A 483 18.67 -2.39 -12.35
C TRP A 483 18.17 -3.65 -13.05
N CYS A 484 18.52 -3.82 -14.33
CA CYS A 484 18.10 -4.98 -15.14
C CYS A 484 19.17 -6.07 -15.21
N GLY A 485 20.35 -5.88 -14.56
CA GLY A 485 21.48 -6.80 -14.64
C GLY A 485 22.20 -6.75 -16.00
N GLU A 486 23.15 -7.65 -16.22
CA GLU A 486 23.91 -7.71 -17.49
C GLU A 486 23.02 -8.14 -18.66
N PRO A 487 23.32 -7.67 -19.89
CA PRO A 487 22.61 -8.11 -21.08
C PRO A 487 22.82 -9.61 -21.30
N ARG A 488 21.76 -10.34 -21.68
CA ARG A 488 21.93 -11.72 -22.16
C ARG A 488 22.44 -11.70 -23.58
N PRO A 489 23.39 -12.57 -23.95
CA PRO A 489 23.76 -12.73 -25.37
C PRO A 489 22.47 -13.02 -26.15
N SER A 490 22.32 -12.38 -27.32
CA SER A 490 21.27 -12.77 -28.27
C SER A 490 21.46 -14.24 -28.59
N ALA A 491 20.42 -15.05 -28.38
CA ALA A 491 20.40 -16.40 -28.90
C ALA A 491 20.56 -16.28 -30.43
N GLY A 492 21.72 -16.71 -30.92
CA GLY A 492 22.05 -16.71 -32.32
C GLY A 492 21.19 -17.70 -33.13
#